data_1f2f8dcb0b5280abb7515529242b0a14
#
_entry.id   1f2f8dcb0b5280abb7515529242b0a14
#
_cell.length_a   1.000
_cell.length_b   1.000
_cell.length_c   1.000
_cell.angle_alpha   90.00
_cell.angle_beta   90.00
_cell.angle_gamma   90.00
#
_symmetry.space_group_name_H-M   'P 1'
#
loop_
_entity.id
_entity.type
_entity.pdbx_description
1 polymer ?
#
loop_
_entity_poly.entity_id
_entity_poly.type
_entity_poly.pdbx_seq_one_letter_code
_entity_poly.pdbx_strand_id
1 'polypeptide(L)'
;MLHWAGRLLSKQRELRMIWRVEKGGRSSLLIGCAHFFPYHFRGDLRRILSGATTVVLEGPLDEQAMRRVVDSGRGAGELYDALDAEAKSRILRMLGIPAAPLDAHQLLKELIFGRQEQWFESELRSLKPWLAFFGIWTRYRARHGWTCTLDLDAATIAAELRKEVRYLETIDEQIAALDSLPIDRIVSFLAREDWVEYGEKYVRLYLAGDLDGLMAVAQAFPTYCEPIVERRDPVLAERMLPALEEGGAVAFIGVTHCRGVLSVLRERQFAVAPLTSHYQKDVLRY
;
A
#
# COMPACT_ATOMS: atom_id res chain seq x y z
N MET A 1 -31.95 0.27 6.42
CA MET A 1 -31.10 1.43 6.05
C MET A 1 -30.23 1.98 7.19
N LEU A 2 -30.57 1.81 8.46
CA LEU A 2 -29.79 2.33 9.62
C LEU A 2 -28.51 1.57 9.97
N HIS A 3 -28.36 0.30 9.54
CA HIS A 3 -27.14 -0.50 9.82
C HIS A 3 -25.93 -0.17 8.95
N TRP A 4 -26.10 0.53 7.82
CA TRP A 4 -24.99 0.92 6.93
C TRP A 4 -24.28 2.21 7.37
N ALA A 5 -25.02 3.16 7.92
CA ALA A 5 -24.46 4.43 8.39
C ALA A 5 -23.52 4.27 9.60
N GLY A 6 -23.82 3.34 10.52
CA GLY A 6 -22.98 3.07 11.69
C GLY A 6 -21.62 2.42 11.36
N ARG A 7 -21.50 1.64 10.28
CA ARG A 7 -20.24 1.04 9.83
C ARG A 7 -19.30 2.04 9.16
N LEU A 8 -19.80 3.09 8.54
CA LEU A 8 -18.99 4.15 7.92
C LEU A 8 -18.32 5.06 8.95
N LEU A 9 -19.01 5.38 10.05
CA LEU A 9 -18.48 6.23 11.11
C LEU A 9 -17.40 5.56 11.97
N SER A 10 -17.36 4.22 12.03
CA SER A 10 -16.39 3.47 12.85
C SER A 10 -15.02 3.24 12.18
N LYS A 11 -14.85 3.57 10.90
CA LYS A 11 -13.62 3.27 10.15
C LYS A 11 -12.52 4.32 10.25
N GLN A 12 -12.78 5.50 10.81
CA GLN A 12 -11.74 6.51 11.01
C GLN A 12 -10.88 6.18 12.21
N ARG A 13 -9.56 6.32 12.05
CA ARG A 13 -8.56 6.17 13.10
C ARG A 13 -7.59 7.34 13.06
N GLU A 14 -6.85 7.51 14.15
CA GLU A 14 -5.75 8.47 14.27
C GLU A 14 -4.53 7.94 13.49
N LEU A 15 -3.92 8.81 12.70
CA LEU A 15 -2.70 8.51 11.95
C LEU A 15 -1.48 8.68 12.86
N ARG A 16 -0.67 7.63 13.03
CA ARG A 16 0.50 7.62 13.93
C ARG A 16 1.83 7.38 13.21
N MET A 17 1.81 6.88 11.97
CA MET A 17 3.01 6.73 11.15
C MET A 17 3.38 8.06 10.51
N ILE A 18 3.73 9.04 11.36
CA ILE A 18 4.10 10.41 10.98
C ILE A 18 5.40 10.79 11.68
N TRP A 19 6.30 11.39 10.93
CA TRP A 19 7.55 11.97 11.45
C TRP A 19 7.64 13.43 11.07
N ARG A 20 8.08 14.25 12.02
CA ARG A 20 8.53 15.60 11.77
C ARG A 20 9.97 15.56 11.30
N VAL A 21 10.27 16.31 10.25
CA VAL A 21 11.57 16.38 9.60
C VAL A 21 11.98 17.85 9.54
N GLU A 22 13.09 18.20 10.21
CA GLU A 22 13.50 19.59 10.40
C GLU A 22 14.96 19.81 10.01
N LYS A 23 15.24 20.92 9.31
CA LYS A 23 16.59 21.36 8.97
C LYS A 23 16.61 22.89 8.80
N GLY A 24 17.60 23.57 9.36
CA GLY A 24 17.75 25.01 9.19
C GLY A 24 16.56 25.85 9.66
N GLY A 25 15.84 25.42 10.70
CA GLY A 25 14.65 26.11 11.22
C GLY A 25 13.38 25.88 10.39
N ARG A 26 13.42 25.07 9.34
CA ARG A 26 12.27 24.69 8.51
C ARG A 26 11.78 23.30 8.89
N SER A 27 10.48 23.12 8.89
CA SER A 27 9.83 21.87 9.29
C SER A 27 8.93 21.34 8.17
N SER A 28 8.95 20.04 7.97
CA SER A 28 8.12 19.28 7.04
C SER A 28 7.67 17.98 7.70
N LEU A 29 6.75 17.25 7.08
CA LEU A 29 6.26 15.98 7.59
C LEU A 29 6.56 14.85 6.60
N LEU A 30 6.91 13.67 7.12
CA LEU A 30 6.96 12.41 6.40
C LEU A 30 5.87 11.48 6.94
N ILE A 31 5.09 10.88 6.07
CA ILE A 31 3.98 9.98 6.41
C ILE A 31 4.20 8.62 5.74
N GLY A 32 4.17 7.56 6.53
CA GLY A 32 4.22 6.19 6.06
C GLY A 32 2.83 5.71 5.62
N CYS A 33 2.67 5.35 4.34
CA CYS A 33 1.40 4.92 3.77
C CYS A 33 1.14 3.43 3.97
N ALA A 34 -0.12 3.09 4.23
CA ALA A 34 -0.65 1.74 4.18
C ALA A 34 -1.72 1.61 3.09
N HIS A 35 -1.67 0.48 2.35
CA HIS A 35 -2.60 0.18 1.27
C HIS A 35 -3.52 -0.97 1.65
N PHE A 36 -4.74 -0.96 1.10
CA PHE A 36 -5.76 -1.98 1.39
C PHE A 36 -5.95 -2.19 2.88
N PHE A 37 -6.28 -1.12 3.56
CA PHE A 37 -6.39 -1.03 5.01
C PHE A 37 -7.87 -1.03 5.46
N PRO A 38 -8.22 -1.51 6.68
CA PRO A 38 -9.61 -1.52 7.15
C PRO A 38 -10.11 -0.14 7.59
N TYR A 39 -9.21 0.82 7.78
CA TYR A 39 -9.50 2.15 8.32
C TYR A 39 -9.00 3.24 7.40
N HIS A 40 -9.68 4.41 7.42
CA HIS A 40 -9.22 5.63 6.76
C HIS A 40 -8.76 6.67 7.78
N PHE A 41 -7.96 7.63 7.31
CA PHE A 41 -7.36 8.71 8.11
C PHE A 41 -7.72 10.09 7.55
N ARG A 42 -8.82 10.20 6.80
CA ARG A 42 -9.21 11.41 6.04
C ARG A 42 -9.28 12.66 6.90
N GLY A 43 -9.74 12.56 8.16
CA GLY A 43 -9.80 13.70 9.08
C GLY A 43 -8.42 14.28 9.40
N ASP A 44 -7.46 13.41 9.72
CA ASP A 44 -6.07 13.83 9.99
C ASP A 44 -5.40 14.31 8.71
N LEU A 45 -5.57 13.59 7.59
CA LEU A 45 -5.03 14.00 6.29
C LEU A 45 -5.52 15.40 5.90
N ARG A 46 -6.83 15.67 5.99
CA ARG A 46 -7.38 16.99 5.63
C ARG A 46 -6.79 18.09 6.52
N ARG A 47 -6.67 17.84 7.82
CA ARG A 47 -6.08 18.79 8.77
C ARG A 47 -4.61 19.06 8.45
N ILE A 48 -3.81 18.02 8.23
CA ILE A 48 -2.38 18.12 7.90
C ILE A 48 -2.19 18.83 6.56
N LEU A 49 -2.90 18.40 5.52
CA LEU A 49 -2.76 18.94 4.18
C LEU A 49 -3.29 20.38 4.04
N SER A 50 -4.22 20.81 4.90
CA SER A 50 -4.66 22.21 4.91
C SER A 50 -3.50 23.18 5.21
N GLY A 51 -2.57 22.80 6.11
CA GLY A 51 -1.38 23.58 6.46
C GLY A 51 -0.18 23.35 5.54
N ALA A 52 -0.21 22.38 4.64
CA ALA A 52 0.90 22.08 3.75
C ALA A 52 1.05 23.14 2.65
N THR A 53 2.29 23.44 2.27
CA THR A 53 2.62 24.19 1.04
C THR A 53 2.69 23.27 -0.16
N THR A 54 3.36 22.14 -0.01
CA THR A 54 3.61 21.15 -1.06
C THR A 54 3.29 19.74 -0.55
N VAL A 55 2.65 18.95 -1.40
CA VAL A 55 2.40 17.52 -1.16
C VAL A 55 3.35 16.72 -2.04
N VAL A 56 4.09 15.79 -1.44
CA VAL A 56 5.02 14.93 -2.16
C VAL A 56 4.50 13.49 -2.10
N LEU A 57 4.31 12.87 -3.26
CA LEU A 57 3.85 11.47 -3.38
C LEU A 57 4.95 10.61 -4.03
N GLU A 58 4.95 9.32 -3.77
CA GLU A 58 5.90 8.38 -4.41
C GLU A 58 5.82 8.48 -5.93
N GLY A 59 4.62 8.39 -6.50
CA GLY A 59 4.40 8.48 -7.93
C GLY A 59 2.98 8.94 -8.27
N PRO A 60 2.68 9.11 -9.56
CA PRO A 60 1.36 9.51 -10.02
C PRO A 60 0.33 8.42 -9.74
N LEU A 61 -0.85 8.83 -9.25
CA LEU A 61 -1.97 7.96 -8.86
C LEU A 61 -3.24 8.23 -9.68
N ASP A 62 -3.10 8.93 -10.80
CA ASP A 62 -4.21 9.18 -11.71
C ASP A 62 -4.60 7.93 -12.51
N GLU A 63 -5.75 8.01 -13.18
CA GLU A 63 -6.30 6.88 -13.92
C GLU A 63 -5.38 6.41 -15.05
N GLN A 64 -4.68 7.33 -15.71
CA GLN A 64 -3.76 6.99 -16.81
C GLN A 64 -2.55 6.21 -16.30
N ALA A 65 -1.96 6.65 -15.19
CA ALA A 65 -0.87 5.96 -14.52
C ALA A 65 -1.31 4.55 -14.08
N MET A 66 -2.48 4.44 -13.46
CA MET A 66 -3.00 3.13 -13.02
C MET A 66 -3.30 2.19 -14.18
N ARG A 67 -3.84 2.69 -15.30
CA ARG A 67 -4.02 1.88 -16.52
C ARG A 67 -2.66 1.39 -17.05
N ARG A 68 -1.64 2.25 -17.08
CA ARG A 68 -0.30 1.88 -17.52
C ARG A 68 0.31 0.77 -16.65
N VAL A 69 0.13 0.82 -15.34
CA VAL A 69 0.55 -0.27 -14.42
C VAL A 69 -0.14 -1.58 -14.82
N VAL A 70 -1.46 -1.58 -14.96
CA VAL A 70 -2.22 -2.78 -15.33
C VAL A 70 -1.78 -3.33 -16.70
N ASP A 71 -1.65 -2.46 -17.70
CA ASP A 71 -1.26 -2.87 -19.05
C ASP A 71 0.17 -3.44 -19.07
N SER A 72 1.10 -2.86 -18.32
CA SER A 72 2.48 -3.32 -18.18
C SER A 72 2.60 -4.67 -17.45
N GLY A 73 1.63 -5.00 -16.62
CA GLY A 73 1.57 -6.29 -15.93
C GLY A 73 0.87 -7.40 -16.72
N ARG A 74 0.32 -7.10 -17.91
CA ARG A 74 -0.23 -8.10 -18.84
C ARG A 74 0.90 -8.82 -19.58
N GLY A 75 0.73 -10.10 -19.83
CA GLY A 75 1.72 -10.91 -20.55
C GLY A 75 1.71 -12.36 -20.09
N ALA A 76 2.65 -13.15 -20.59
CA ALA A 76 2.79 -14.55 -20.16
C ALA A 76 3.22 -14.59 -18.67
N GLY A 77 2.42 -15.25 -17.85
CA GLY A 77 2.64 -15.37 -16.41
C GLY A 77 3.05 -16.79 -16.00
N GLU A 78 4.01 -16.87 -15.12
CA GLU A 78 4.55 -18.14 -14.59
C GLU A 78 3.96 -18.49 -13.20
N LEU A 79 3.20 -17.57 -12.58
CA LEU A 79 2.76 -17.75 -11.20
C LEU A 79 1.86 -18.98 -11.03
N TYR A 80 0.99 -19.27 -12.01
CA TYR A 80 0.13 -20.44 -11.91
C TYR A 80 0.92 -21.74 -11.85
N ASP A 81 1.97 -21.87 -12.66
CA ASP A 81 2.80 -23.07 -12.71
C ASP A 81 3.76 -23.18 -11.50
N ALA A 82 4.15 -22.06 -10.95
CA ALA A 82 5.01 -22.00 -9.76
C ALA A 82 4.27 -22.37 -8.46
N LEU A 83 2.93 -22.28 -8.43
CA LEU A 83 2.11 -22.66 -7.27
C LEU A 83 1.81 -24.17 -7.32
N ASP A 84 1.96 -24.86 -6.19
CA ASP A 84 1.51 -26.25 -6.04
C ASP A 84 -0.03 -26.34 -5.94
N ALA A 85 -0.56 -27.57 -6.02
CA ALA A 85 -2.01 -27.80 -5.99
C ALA A 85 -2.65 -27.38 -4.67
N GLU A 86 -1.92 -27.50 -3.55
CA GLU A 86 -2.42 -27.14 -2.23
C GLU A 86 -2.54 -25.62 -2.09
N ALA A 87 -1.50 -24.84 -2.50
CA ALA A 87 -1.54 -23.39 -2.52
C ALA A 87 -2.66 -22.87 -3.42
N LYS A 88 -2.84 -23.44 -4.63
CA LYS A 88 -3.95 -23.08 -5.54
C LYS A 88 -5.30 -23.28 -4.88
N SER A 89 -5.55 -24.44 -4.31
CA SER A 89 -6.79 -24.77 -3.59
C SER A 89 -7.03 -23.84 -2.40
N ARG A 90 -5.98 -23.50 -1.66
CA ARG A 90 -6.04 -22.57 -0.53
C ARG A 90 -6.40 -21.17 -0.99
N ILE A 91 -5.74 -20.65 -2.02
CA ILE A 91 -6.03 -19.31 -2.59
C ILE A 91 -7.49 -19.24 -3.02
N LEU A 92 -7.99 -20.24 -3.77
CA LEU A 92 -9.39 -20.29 -4.20
C LEU A 92 -10.34 -20.22 -3.00
N ARG A 93 -10.10 -21.02 -1.93
CA ARG A 93 -10.89 -20.96 -0.69
C ARG A 93 -10.86 -19.56 -0.04
N MET A 94 -9.67 -18.95 0.08
CA MET A 94 -9.52 -17.61 0.65
C MET A 94 -10.22 -16.53 -0.16
N LEU A 95 -10.26 -16.69 -1.49
CA LEU A 95 -11.01 -15.84 -2.37
C LEU A 95 -12.51 -16.16 -2.36
N GLY A 96 -12.95 -17.21 -1.65
CA GLY A 96 -14.33 -17.69 -1.57
C GLY A 96 -14.82 -18.25 -2.90
N ILE A 97 -13.92 -18.85 -3.63
CA ILE A 97 -14.19 -19.56 -4.86
C ILE A 97 -14.30 -21.05 -4.45
N PRO A 98 -15.46 -21.69 -4.49
CA PRO A 98 -15.61 -23.08 -4.12
C PRO A 98 -14.81 -23.98 -5.08
N ALA A 99 -14.09 -24.94 -4.52
CA ALA A 99 -13.34 -25.93 -5.31
C ALA A 99 -14.25 -26.98 -6.00
N ALA A 100 -15.53 -27.06 -5.58
CA ALA A 100 -16.55 -27.92 -6.17
C ALA A 100 -17.93 -27.25 -6.03
N PRO A 101 -18.88 -27.52 -6.95
CA PRO A 101 -20.22 -26.98 -6.85
C PRO A 101 -20.91 -27.51 -5.58
N LEU A 102 -21.39 -26.59 -4.72
CA LEU A 102 -22.06 -26.93 -3.47
C LEU A 102 -23.55 -27.22 -3.64
N ASP A 103 -24.13 -26.80 -4.78
CA ASP A 103 -25.54 -27.00 -5.11
C ASP A 103 -25.82 -26.90 -6.64
N ALA A 104 -27.08 -27.24 -7.04
CA ALA A 104 -27.53 -27.19 -8.42
C ALA A 104 -27.46 -25.80 -9.06
N HIS A 105 -27.58 -24.74 -8.28
CA HIS A 105 -27.52 -23.35 -8.76
C HIS A 105 -26.07 -22.94 -9.07
N GLN A 106 -25.10 -23.40 -8.28
CA GLN A 106 -23.69 -23.21 -8.56
C GLN A 106 -23.24 -24.03 -9.76
N LEU A 107 -23.72 -25.27 -9.87
CA LEU A 107 -23.49 -26.11 -11.06
C LEU A 107 -23.98 -25.41 -12.35
N LEU A 108 -25.14 -24.79 -12.30
CA LEU A 108 -25.71 -24.04 -13.42
C LEU A 108 -24.86 -22.80 -13.75
N LYS A 109 -24.36 -22.10 -12.74
CA LYS A 109 -23.42 -20.97 -12.95
C LYS A 109 -22.11 -21.41 -13.59
N GLU A 110 -21.56 -22.54 -13.14
CA GLU A 110 -20.34 -23.10 -13.73
C GLU A 110 -20.54 -23.54 -15.20
N LEU A 111 -21.72 -24.09 -15.53
CA LEU A 111 -22.06 -24.45 -16.91
C LEU A 111 -22.22 -23.22 -17.82
N ILE A 112 -22.73 -22.11 -17.29
CA ILE A 112 -22.98 -20.87 -18.06
C ILE A 112 -21.72 -20.01 -18.18
N PHE A 113 -20.92 -19.90 -17.11
CA PHE A 113 -19.80 -18.95 -17.00
C PHE A 113 -18.42 -19.63 -17.01
N GLY A 114 -18.35 -20.94 -17.18
CA GLY A 114 -17.13 -21.73 -17.07
C GLY A 114 -16.73 -22.02 -15.64
N ARG A 115 -15.84 -22.98 -15.45
CA ARG A 115 -15.33 -23.31 -14.12
C ARG A 115 -14.49 -22.15 -13.59
N GLN A 116 -14.73 -21.75 -12.35
CA GLN A 116 -13.99 -20.66 -11.70
C GLN A 116 -12.48 -20.98 -11.59
N GLU A 117 -12.10 -22.25 -11.54
CA GLU A 117 -10.72 -22.69 -11.60
C GLU A 117 -10.08 -22.42 -12.96
N GLN A 118 -10.80 -22.64 -14.07
CA GLN A 118 -10.31 -22.34 -15.42
C GLN A 118 -10.13 -20.83 -15.63
N TRP A 119 -11.05 -20.03 -15.08
CA TRP A 119 -10.87 -18.57 -15.06
C TRP A 119 -9.63 -18.17 -14.25
N PHE A 120 -9.44 -18.73 -13.07
CA PHE A 120 -8.30 -18.45 -12.20
C PHE A 120 -6.98 -18.81 -12.89
N GLU A 121 -6.89 -19.99 -13.51
CA GLU A 121 -5.74 -20.39 -14.31
C GLU A 121 -5.48 -19.43 -15.47
N SER A 122 -6.51 -19.18 -16.30
CA SER A 122 -6.41 -18.30 -17.47
C SER A 122 -5.95 -16.90 -17.09
N GLU A 123 -6.50 -16.33 -15.99
CA GLU A 123 -6.12 -15.01 -15.49
C GLU A 123 -4.66 -14.99 -15.03
N LEU A 124 -4.23 -15.97 -14.22
CA LEU A 124 -2.86 -15.99 -13.71
C LEU A 124 -1.82 -16.22 -14.82
N ARG A 125 -2.17 -16.97 -15.88
CA ARG A 125 -1.28 -17.18 -17.03
C ARG A 125 -1.17 -15.97 -17.95
N SER A 126 -2.12 -15.04 -17.88
CA SER A 126 -2.15 -13.81 -18.68
C SER A 126 -1.52 -12.60 -18.00
N LEU A 127 -1.04 -12.77 -16.76
CA LEU A 127 -0.49 -11.68 -15.94
C LEU A 127 0.94 -11.98 -15.48
N LYS A 128 1.79 -10.98 -15.48
CA LYS A 128 3.10 -11.07 -14.81
C LYS A 128 2.90 -11.44 -13.33
N PRO A 129 3.86 -12.14 -12.70
CA PRO A 129 3.72 -12.63 -11.33
C PRO A 129 3.30 -11.56 -10.31
N TRP A 130 3.86 -10.36 -10.39
CA TRP A 130 3.53 -9.28 -9.46
C TRP A 130 2.08 -8.79 -9.63
N LEU A 131 1.57 -8.65 -10.86
CA LEU A 131 0.19 -8.19 -11.07
C LEU A 131 -0.81 -9.27 -10.65
N ALA A 132 -0.52 -10.54 -10.96
CA ALA A 132 -1.31 -11.67 -10.49
C ALA A 132 -1.36 -11.73 -8.96
N PHE A 133 -0.23 -11.55 -8.28
CA PHE A 133 -0.15 -11.47 -6.82
C PHE A 133 -1.01 -10.34 -6.27
N PHE A 134 -0.85 -9.12 -6.77
CA PHE A 134 -1.66 -7.99 -6.32
C PHE A 134 -3.14 -8.19 -6.60
N GLY A 135 -3.51 -8.81 -7.72
CA GLY A 135 -4.90 -9.19 -8.02
C GLY A 135 -5.49 -10.13 -6.96
N ILE A 136 -4.77 -11.17 -6.57
CA ILE A 136 -5.15 -12.11 -5.50
C ILE A 136 -5.27 -11.36 -4.17
N TRP A 137 -4.22 -10.63 -3.79
CA TRP A 137 -4.12 -9.97 -2.48
C TRP A 137 -5.19 -8.89 -2.30
N THR A 138 -5.40 -8.03 -3.29
CA THR A 138 -6.40 -6.97 -3.23
C THR A 138 -7.82 -7.52 -3.17
N ARG A 139 -8.11 -8.59 -3.93
CA ARG A 139 -9.41 -9.28 -3.88
C ARG A 139 -9.66 -9.91 -2.52
N TYR A 140 -8.65 -10.58 -1.95
CA TYR A 140 -8.71 -11.11 -0.59
C TYR A 140 -9.01 -10.01 0.43
N ARG A 141 -8.27 -8.89 0.39
CA ARG A 141 -8.46 -7.76 1.31
C ARG A 141 -9.84 -7.11 1.15
N ALA A 142 -10.29 -6.92 -0.08
CA ALA A 142 -11.62 -6.35 -0.36
C ALA A 142 -12.76 -7.20 0.23
N ARG A 143 -12.66 -8.53 0.19
CA ARG A 143 -13.63 -9.44 0.84
C ARG A 143 -13.72 -9.23 2.35
N HIS A 144 -12.63 -8.84 2.99
CA HIS A 144 -12.59 -8.52 4.42
C HIS A 144 -12.93 -7.04 4.70
N GLY A 145 -13.37 -6.27 3.67
CA GLY A 145 -13.72 -4.87 3.78
C GLY A 145 -12.52 -3.93 3.94
N TRP A 146 -11.33 -4.37 3.57
CA TRP A 146 -10.08 -3.60 3.63
C TRP A 146 -9.83 -2.94 2.29
N THR A 147 -10.37 -1.75 2.12
CA THR A 147 -10.41 -1.03 0.84
C THR A 147 -9.81 0.37 0.93
N CYS A 148 -9.36 0.80 2.10
CA CYS A 148 -8.79 2.14 2.27
C CYS A 148 -7.31 2.15 1.85
N THR A 149 -6.91 3.20 1.15
CA THR A 149 -5.53 3.40 0.66
C THR A 149 -5.15 4.84 0.96
N LEU A 150 -4.15 5.02 1.84
CA LEU A 150 -3.86 6.31 2.46
C LEU A 150 -3.35 7.34 1.46
N ASP A 151 -2.47 6.96 0.55
CA ASP A 151 -1.93 7.84 -0.50
C ASP A 151 -2.99 8.28 -1.52
N LEU A 152 -3.94 7.41 -1.88
CA LEU A 152 -5.09 7.80 -2.71
C LEU A 152 -6.00 8.81 -2.00
N ASP A 153 -6.24 8.60 -0.70
CA ASP A 153 -6.95 9.58 0.11
C ASP A 153 -6.20 10.91 0.18
N ALA A 154 -4.86 10.87 0.35
CA ALA A 154 -4.01 12.04 0.39
C ALA A 154 -4.01 12.79 -0.95
N ALA A 155 -3.85 12.09 -2.08
CA ALA A 155 -3.91 12.67 -3.42
C ALA A 155 -5.26 13.34 -3.70
N THR A 156 -6.36 12.66 -3.33
CA THR A 156 -7.72 13.21 -3.47
C THR A 156 -7.90 14.49 -2.68
N ILE A 157 -7.48 14.49 -1.41
CA ILE A 157 -7.59 15.67 -0.53
C ILE A 157 -6.67 16.80 -1.01
N ALA A 158 -5.45 16.48 -1.48
CA ALA A 158 -4.54 17.47 -2.04
C ALA A 158 -5.16 18.19 -3.26
N ALA A 159 -5.80 17.43 -4.15
CA ALA A 159 -6.53 17.99 -5.31
C ALA A 159 -7.72 18.85 -4.87
N GLU A 160 -8.54 18.41 -3.91
CA GLU A 160 -9.65 19.20 -3.35
C GLU A 160 -9.15 20.53 -2.75
N LEU A 161 -7.99 20.51 -2.08
CA LEU A 161 -7.36 21.69 -1.47
C LEU A 161 -6.49 22.48 -2.45
N ARG A 162 -6.40 22.08 -3.71
CA ARG A 162 -5.58 22.71 -4.76
C ARG A 162 -4.12 22.88 -4.36
N LYS A 163 -3.54 21.86 -3.70
CA LYS A 163 -2.14 21.88 -3.29
C LYS A 163 -1.22 21.56 -4.48
N GLU A 164 -0.02 22.12 -4.44
CA GLU A 164 1.05 21.69 -5.34
C GLU A 164 1.40 20.22 -5.03
N VAL A 165 1.46 19.37 -6.05
CA VAL A 165 1.83 17.97 -5.92
C VAL A 165 3.11 17.72 -6.70
N ARG A 166 4.11 17.13 -6.04
CA ARG A 166 5.36 16.67 -6.64
C ARG A 166 5.46 15.15 -6.51
N TYR A 167 6.05 14.50 -7.50
CA TYR A 167 6.25 13.05 -7.51
C TYR A 167 7.73 12.72 -7.36
N LEU A 168 8.05 11.70 -6.57
CA LEU A 168 9.42 11.22 -6.35
C LEU A 168 9.88 10.28 -7.47
N GLU A 169 8.96 9.53 -8.06
CA GLU A 169 9.24 8.57 -9.12
C GLU A 169 8.25 8.71 -10.28
N THR A 170 8.71 8.32 -11.44
CA THR A 170 7.84 8.11 -12.60
C THR A 170 7.13 6.77 -12.49
N ILE A 171 6.02 6.63 -13.22
CA ILE A 171 5.30 5.35 -13.27
C ILE A 171 6.17 4.23 -13.86
N ASP A 172 7.10 4.55 -14.78
CA ASP A 172 8.00 3.58 -15.40
C ASP A 172 9.04 3.05 -14.41
N GLU A 173 9.55 3.90 -13.53
CA GLU A 173 10.45 3.47 -12.45
C GLU A 173 9.73 2.53 -11.48
N GLN A 174 8.47 2.81 -11.14
CA GLN A 174 7.67 1.93 -10.30
C GLN A 174 7.39 0.58 -10.96
N ILE A 175 7.04 0.59 -12.25
CA ILE A 175 6.82 -0.64 -13.03
C ILE A 175 8.12 -1.46 -13.10
N ALA A 176 9.26 -0.83 -13.38
CA ALA A 176 10.56 -1.50 -13.42
C ALA A 176 10.91 -2.15 -12.07
N ALA A 177 10.61 -1.48 -10.95
CA ALA A 177 10.77 -2.05 -9.63
C ALA A 177 9.86 -3.28 -9.42
N LEU A 178 8.58 -3.21 -9.81
CA LEU A 178 7.65 -4.34 -9.73
C LEU A 178 8.07 -5.51 -10.63
N ASP A 179 8.58 -5.24 -11.82
CA ASP A 179 9.09 -6.27 -12.74
C ASP A 179 10.33 -7.01 -12.17
N SER A 180 11.04 -6.40 -11.22
CA SER A 180 12.17 -7.02 -10.54
C SER A 180 11.80 -7.86 -9.31
N LEU A 181 10.50 -7.95 -8.97
CA LEU A 181 10.04 -8.71 -7.80
C LEU A 181 10.25 -10.21 -7.99
N PRO A 182 11.04 -10.89 -7.12
CA PRO A 182 11.30 -12.32 -7.26
C PRO A 182 10.03 -13.14 -7.07
N ILE A 183 9.77 -14.05 -8.02
CA ILE A 183 8.58 -14.93 -7.98
C ILE A 183 8.56 -15.82 -6.73
N ASP A 184 9.72 -16.29 -6.27
CA ASP A 184 9.83 -17.15 -5.09
C ASP A 184 9.26 -16.48 -3.83
N ARG A 185 9.42 -15.16 -3.71
CA ARG A 185 8.83 -14.41 -2.59
C ARG A 185 7.30 -14.37 -2.68
N ILE A 186 6.78 -14.23 -3.88
CA ILE A 186 5.34 -14.27 -4.14
C ILE A 186 4.79 -15.66 -3.77
N VAL A 187 5.41 -16.71 -4.28
CA VAL A 187 5.00 -18.11 -4.03
C VAL A 187 5.05 -18.40 -2.54
N SER A 188 6.17 -18.06 -1.87
CA SER A 188 6.34 -18.27 -0.42
C SER A 188 5.27 -17.56 0.40
N PHE A 189 4.88 -16.33 0.01
CA PHE A 189 3.82 -15.61 0.71
C PHE A 189 2.43 -16.23 0.44
N LEU A 190 2.13 -16.58 -0.81
CA LEU A 190 0.86 -17.18 -1.19
C LEU A 190 0.67 -18.59 -0.60
N ALA A 191 1.76 -19.30 -0.30
CA ALA A 191 1.73 -20.59 0.38
C ALA A 191 1.41 -20.50 1.88
N ARG A 192 1.40 -19.31 2.49
CA ARG A 192 1.09 -19.11 3.92
C ARG A 192 -0.39 -19.41 4.22
N GLU A 193 -0.64 -19.87 5.43
CA GLU A 193 -2.01 -20.12 5.94
C GLU A 193 -2.53 -18.98 6.80
N ASP A 194 -1.64 -18.15 7.34
CA ASP A 194 -1.91 -17.14 8.34
C ASP A 194 -2.17 -15.72 7.75
N TRP A 195 -2.81 -15.61 6.59
CA TRP A 195 -3.07 -14.30 5.96
C TRP A 195 -3.92 -13.36 6.82
N VAL A 196 -4.88 -13.93 7.59
CA VAL A 196 -5.74 -13.15 8.50
C VAL A 196 -4.90 -12.57 9.62
N GLU A 197 -4.18 -13.44 10.35
CA GLU A 197 -3.34 -13.07 11.49
C GLU A 197 -2.22 -12.12 11.07
N TYR A 198 -1.61 -12.39 9.91
CA TYR A 198 -0.62 -11.52 9.30
C TYR A 198 -1.19 -10.11 9.09
N GLY A 199 -2.36 -10.03 8.45
CA GLY A 199 -3.02 -8.76 8.18
C GLY A 199 -3.41 -8.01 9.45
N GLU A 200 -4.01 -8.69 10.43
CA GLU A 200 -4.41 -8.10 11.71
C GLU A 200 -3.21 -7.60 12.52
N LYS A 201 -2.11 -8.36 12.51
CA LYS A 201 -0.86 -7.97 13.15
C LYS A 201 -0.28 -6.70 12.51
N TYR A 202 -0.25 -6.65 11.17
CA TYR A 202 0.18 -5.47 10.42
C TYR A 202 -0.65 -4.24 10.77
N VAL A 203 -1.99 -4.36 10.77
CA VAL A 203 -2.91 -3.27 11.14
C VAL A 203 -2.67 -2.78 12.56
N ARG A 204 -2.55 -3.70 13.51
CA ARG A 204 -2.32 -3.35 14.92
C ARG A 204 -1.03 -2.56 15.12
N LEU A 205 0.06 -3.00 14.51
CA LEU A 205 1.37 -2.32 14.60
C LEU A 205 1.35 -0.95 13.91
N TYR A 206 0.70 -0.86 12.75
CA TYR A 206 0.54 0.41 12.04
C TYR A 206 -0.25 1.43 12.89
N LEU A 207 -1.38 1.02 13.47
CA LEU A 207 -2.18 1.88 14.35
C LEU A 207 -1.47 2.24 15.66
N ALA A 208 -0.56 1.41 16.13
CA ALA A 208 0.27 1.70 17.29
C ALA A 208 1.40 2.72 16.99
N GLY A 209 1.75 2.93 15.72
CA GLY A 209 2.93 3.71 15.32
C GLY A 209 4.25 2.94 15.54
N ASP A 210 4.18 1.62 15.68
CA ASP A 210 5.34 0.74 15.89
C ASP A 210 5.98 0.38 14.55
N LEU A 211 6.90 1.23 14.09
CA LEU A 211 7.61 1.02 12.83
C LEU A 211 8.51 -0.23 12.89
N ASP A 212 9.19 -0.47 14.00
CA ASP A 212 10.12 -1.60 14.10
C ASP A 212 9.39 -2.94 14.10
N GLY A 213 8.33 -3.06 14.88
CA GLY A 213 7.46 -4.23 14.85
C GLY A 213 6.82 -4.45 13.49
N LEU A 214 6.41 -3.37 12.82
CA LEU A 214 5.82 -3.44 11.48
C LEU A 214 6.83 -3.91 10.44
N MET A 215 8.07 -3.41 10.46
CA MET A 215 9.15 -3.87 9.57
C MET A 215 9.44 -5.36 9.76
N ALA A 216 9.45 -5.86 11.01
CA ALA A 216 9.64 -7.28 11.28
C ALA A 216 8.53 -8.16 10.65
N VAL A 217 7.29 -7.68 10.66
CA VAL A 217 6.17 -8.38 9.99
C VAL A 217 6.26 -8.24 8.46
N ALA A 218 6.60 -7.05 7.96
CA ALA A 218 6.68 -6.76 6.53
C ALA A 218 7.72 -7.60 5.80
N GLN A 219 8.75 -8.10 6.47
CA GLN A 219 9.79 -8.98 5.89
C GLN A 219 9.21 -10.19 5.13
N ALA A 220 8.07 -10.71 5.59
CA ALA A 220 7.39 -11.82 4.92
C ALA A 220 6.63 -11.38 3.65
N PHE A 221 6.33 -10.08 3.48
CA PHE A 221 5.58 -9.62 2.33
C PHE A 221 6.46 -9.58 1.07
N PRO A 222 5.96 -9.97 -0.10
CA PRO A 222 6.79 -10.11 -1.30
C PRO A 222 7.55 -8.84 -1.68
N THR A 223 6.94 -7.67 -1.56
CA THR A 223 7.58 -6.40 -1.93
C THR A 223 8.64 -5.91 -0.93
N TYR A 224 8.77 -6.53 0.25
CA TYR A 224 9.85 -6.19 1.17
C TYR A 224 11.14 -6.92 0.76
N CYS A 225 11.78 -6.44 -0.27
CA CYS A 225 13.00 -7.02 -0.84
C CYS A 225 13.91 -5.90 -1.39
N GLU A 226 15.17 -6.24 -1.58
CA GLU A 226 16.21 -5.30 -1.97
C GLU A 226 15.84 -4.45 -3.21
N PRO A 227 15.33 -5.01 -4.34
CA PRO A 227 14.99 -4.20 -5.50
C PRO A 227 13.87 -3.20 -5.26
N ILE A 228 12.92 -3.54 -4.36
CA ILE A 228 11.74 -2.71 -4.09
C ILE A 228 12.01 -1.71 -2.97
N VAL A 229 12.74 -2.09 -1.92
CA VAL A 229 12.94 -1.26 -0.73
C VAL A 229 14.33 -0.66 -0.70
N GLU A 230 15.38 -1.47 -0.50
CA GLU A 230 16.72 -0.96 -0.19
C GLU A 230 17.32 -0.13 -1.34
N ARG A 231 17.07 -0.49 -2.61
CA ARG A 231 17.54 0.30 -3.76
C ARG A 231 16.81 1.60 -3.93
N ARG A 232 15.51 1.66 -3.57
CA ARG A 232 14.69 2.85 -3.77
C ARG A 232 14.79 3.84 -2.61
N ASP A 233 15.01 3.39 -1.38
CA ASP A 233 15.07 4.26 -0.21
C ASP A 233 16.01 5.48 -0.38
N PRO A 234 17.27 5.33 -0.83
CA PRO A 234 18.15 6.48 -1.06
C PRO A 234 17.63 7.43 -2.16
N VAL A 235 17.05 6.86 -3.23
CA VAL A 235 16.51 7.65 -4.36
C VAL A 235 15.31 8.49 -3.91
N LEU A 236 14.37 7.86 -3.19
CA LEU A 236 13.20 8.53 -2.62
C LEU A 236 13.63 9.66 -1.67
N ALA A 237 14.59 9.36 -0.78
CA ALA A 237 15.13 10.37 0.14
C ALA A 237 15.74 11.56 -0.59
N GLU A 238 16.65 11.32 -1.53
CA GLU A 238 17.33 12.40 -2.27
C GLU A 238 16.33 13.27 -3.08
N ARG A 239 15.34 12.64 -3.71
CA ARG A 239 14.35 13.37 -4.52
C ARG A 239 13.38 14.20 -3.68
N MET A 240 13.17 13.87 -2.40
CA MET A 240 12.32 14.70 -1.54
C MET A 240 13.08 15.86 -0.87
N LEU A 241 14.42 15.85 -0.85
CA LEU A 241 15.21 16.89 -0.17
C LEU A 241 14.81 18.31 -0.54
N PRO A 242 14.64 18.70 -1.84
CA PRO A 242 14.27 20.06 -2.19
C PRO A 242 12.99 20.52 -1.51
N ALA A 243 11.94 19.70 -1.53
CA ALA A 243 10.66 20.03 -0.90
C ALA A 243 10.76 20.11 0.63
N LEU A 244 11.55 19.21 1.25
CA LEU A 244 11.77 19.22 2.71
C LEU A 244 12.58 20.45 3.14
N GLU A 245 13.57 20.86 2.35
CA GLU A 245 14.42 22.05 2.61
C GLU A 245 13.69 23.37 2.38
N GLU A 246 12.69 23.40 1.50
CA GLU A 246 11.76 24.52 1.36
C GLU A 246 10.90 24.71 2.63
N GLY A 247 10.59 23.63 3.33
CA GLY A 247 9.73 23.60 4.51
C GLY A 247 8.23 23.60 4.18
N GLY A 248 7.40 23.16 5.14
CA GLY A 248 5.95 23.06 4.95
C GLY A 248 5.50 21.94 4.01
N ALA A 249 6.40 21.07 3.56
CA ALA A 249 6.07 19.92 2.74
C ALA A 249 5.48 18.77 3.58
N VAL A 250 4.58 17.99 2.97
CA VAL A 250 4.09 16.72 3.50
C VAL A 250 4.38 15.62 2.47
N ALA A 251 5.32 14.75 2.80
CA ALA A 251 5.74 13.66 1.94
C ALA A 251 5.07 12.34 2.35
N PHE A 252 4.57 11.59 1.37
CA PHE A 252 3.91 10.30 1.52
C PHE A 252 4.71 9.23 0.80
N ILE A 253 5.14 8.20 1.53
CA ILE A 253 5.85 7.05 0.99
C ILE A 253 5.29 5.77 1.60
N GLY A 254 5.41 4.64 0.91
CA GLY A 254 5.05 3.35 1.49
C GLY A 254 5.76 3.14 2.82
N VAL A 255 5.03 2.70 3.84
CA VAL A 255 5.57 2.59 5.21
C VAL A 255 6.82 1.71 5.29
N THR A 256 7.00 0.78 4.36
CA THR A 256 8.19 -0.08 4.26
C THR A 256 9.46 0.68 3.91
N HIS A 257 9.34 1.84 3.25
CA HIS A 257 10.46 2.73 2.92
C HIS A 257 10.87 3.64 4.09
N CYS A 258 9.97 3.82 5.08
CA CYS A 258 10.21 4.83 6.13
C CYS A 258 11.52 4.63 6.87
N ARG A 259 11.90 3.39 7.23
CA ARG A 259 13.14 3.14 7.99
C ARG A 259 14.38 3.62 7.22
N GLY A 260 14.51 3.22 5.95
CA GLY A 260 15.67 3.58 5.12
C GLY A 260 15.69 5.07 4.80
N VAL A 261 14.56 5.63 4.36
CA VAL A 261 14.44 7.06 4.06
C VAL A 261 14.77 7.93 5.29
N LEU A 262 14.22 7.59 6.47
CA LEU A 262 14.53 8.34 7.71
C LEU A 262 16.02 8.23 8.10
N SER A 263 16.70 7.11 7.79
CA SER A 263 18.15 6.98 7.99
C SER A 263 18.91 7.96 7.09
N VAL A 264 18.62 7.97 5.80
CA VAL A 264 19.25 8.88 4.84
C VAL A 264 19.00 10.35 5.23
N LEU A 265 17.79 10.71 5.64
CA LEU A 265 17.50 12.08 6.07
C LEU A 265 18.33 12.50 7.28
N ARG A 266 18.54 11.58 8.26
CA ARG A 266 19.45 11.87 9.40
C ARG A 266 20.90 12.07 8.94
N GLU A 267 21.40 11.26 8.00
CA GLU A 267 22.72 11.42 7.39
C GLU A 267 22.86 12.78 6.66
N ARG A 268 21.76 13.27 6.09
CA ARG A 268 21.64 14.61 5.48
C ARG A 268 21.39 15.73 6.50
N GLN A 269 21.58 15.44 7.81
CA GLN A 269 21.49 16.39 8.92
C GLN A 269 20.08 16.93 9.18
N PHE A 270 19.04 16.19 8.80
CA PHE A 270 17.69 16.48 9.27
C PHE A 270 17.49 15.93 10.67
N ALA A 271 16.91 16.73 11.57
CA ALA A 271 16.35 16.25 12.82
C ALA A 271 15.03 15.52 12.50
N VAL A 272 14.92 14.26 12.93
CA VAL A 272 13.78 13.40 12.63
C VAL A 272 13.19 12.89 13.92
N ALA A 273 11.92 13.20 14.19
CA ALA A 273 11.21 12.76 15.39
C ALA A 273 9.81 12.23 15.03
N PRO A 274 9.36 11.10 15.63
CA PRO A 274 7.98 10.65 15.46
C PRO A 274 7.03 11.70 16.05
N LEU A 275 5.91 11.94 15.36
CA LEU A 275 4.90 12.88 15.80
C LEU A 275 3.91 12.16 16.73
N THR A 276 4.01 12.37 18.03
CA THR A 276 3.08 11.79 19.02
C THR A 276 1.78 12.59 19.08
N SER A 277 0.68 11.95 19.51
CA SER A 277 -0.68 12.52 19.57
C SER A 277 -0.78 13.85 20.34
N HIS A 278 0.11 14.12 21.28
CA HIS A 278 0.16 15.42 22.00
C HIS A 278 0.68 16.57 21.14
N TYR A 279 1.61 16.30 20.22
CA TYR A 279 2.18 17.30 19.31
C TYR A 279 1.29 17.61 18.10
N GLN A 280 0.36 16.72 17.73
CA GLN A 280 -0.55 16.96 16.60
C GLN A 280 -1.44 18.19 16.80
N LYS A 281 -1.71 18.59 18.06
CA LYS A 281 -2.51 19.79 18.36
C LYS A 281 -1.73 21.09 18.21
N ASP A 282 -0.41 21.08 18.33
CA ASP A 282 0.44 22.27 18.36
C ASP A 282 1.12 22.59 17.02
N VAL A 283 1.44 21.58 16.20
CA VAL A 283 2.10 21.74 14.89
C VAL A 283 1.19 22.34 13.81
N LEU A 284 -0.12 22.41 14.07
CA LEU A 284 -1.13 22.88 13.10
C LEU A 284 -1.61 24.32 13.38
N ARG A 285 -0.86 25.08 14.17
CA ARG A 285 -1.15 26.51 14.48
C ARG A 285 -0.25 27.50 13.75
N TYR A 286 0.48 27.06 12.70
CA TYR A 286 1.31 27.96 11.88
C TYR A 286 0.91 27.91 10.42
#